data_d4aea276cd263c3edb19610598310fce
#
_entry.id   d4aea276cd263c3edb19610598310fce
#
_cell.length_a   1.000
_cell.length_b   1.000
_cell.length_c   1.000
_cell.angle_alpha   90.00
_cell.angle_beta   90.00
_cell.angle_gamma   90.00
#
_symmetry.space_group_name_H-M   'P 1'
#
loop_
_entity.id
_entity.type
_entity.pdbx_description
1 polymer ?
#
loop_
_entity_poly.entity_id
_entity_poly.type
_entity_poly.pdbx_seq_one_letter_code
_entity_poly.pdbx_strand_id
1 'polypeptide(L)' 'MKTYHFPVVVELDEDGVYIVSCPVFKGCHAFGSTIDEALDSLREVIEMCIEEQSLENVNQFIGVREMEVTIPISA' A
#
# COMPACT_ATOMS: atom_id res chain seq x y z
N MET A 1 9.88 -5.10 -23.21
CA MET A 1 9.29 -4.48 -22.02
C MET A 1 8.56 -5.52 -21.19
N LYS A 2 8.68 -5.42 -19.88
CA LYS A 2 7.91 -6.28 -18.96
C LYS A 2 6.89 -5.47 -18.21
N THR A 3 5.71 -6.05 -18.04
CA THR A 3 4.66 -5.45 -17.23
C THR A 3 4.54 -6.22 -15.92
N TYR A 4 4.57 -5.51 -14.82
CA TYR A 4 4.42 -6.09 -13.49
C TYR A 4 3.09 -5.67 -12.90
N HIS A 5 2.51 -6.57 -12.09
CA HIS A 5 1.29 -6.29 -11.35
C HIS A 5 1.63 -6.31 -9.86
N PHE A 6 1.38 -5.20 -9.20
CA PHE A 6 1.68 -5.06 -7.78
C PHE A 6 0.39 -4.99 -6.97
N PRO A 7 0.32 -5.68 -5.84
CA PRO A 7 -0.81 -5.54 -4.94
C PRO A 7 -0.77 -4.15 -4.29
N VAL A 8 -1.94 -3.54 -4.16
CA VAL A 8 -2.08 -2.23 -3.53
C VAL A 8 -3.16 -2.32 -2.46
N VAL A 9 -2.84 -1.83 -1.27
CA VAL A 9 -3.79 -1.74 -0.17
C VAL A 9 -4.33 -0.32 -0.14
N VAL A 10 -5.65 -0.18 -0.07
CA VAL A 10 -6.31 1.13 -0.07
C VAL A 10 -7.01 1.32 1.26
N GLU A 11 -6.74 2.44 1.90
CA GLU A 11 -7.34 2.81 3.18
C GLU A 11 -7.88 4.24 3.10
N LEU A 12 -8.84 4.54 3.94
CA LEU A 12 -9.39 5.89 4.08
C LEU A 12 -9.19 6.30 5.53
N ASP A 13 -8.50 7.43 5.76
CA ASP A 13 -8.29 7.87 7.12
C ASP A 13 -9.48 8.69 7.63
N GLU A 14 -9.44 9.08 8.89
CA GLU A 14 -10.54 9.80 9.52
C GLU A 14 -10.74 11.21 8.97
N ASP A 15 -9.76 11.77 8.28
CA ASP A 15 -9.84 13.09 7.65
C ASP A 15 -10.32 13.03 6.20
N GLY A 16 -10.64 11.85 5.70
CA GLY A 16 -11.12 11.67 4.34
C GLY A 16 -10.00 11.60 3.30
N VAL A 17 -8.78 11.32 3.73
CA VAL A 17 -7.64 11.16 2.83
C VAL A 17 -7.47 9.68 2.49
N TYR A 18 -7.35 9.36 1.21
CA TYR A 18 -7.06 8.00 0.80
C TYR A 18 -5.58 7.72 0.91
N ILE A 19 -5.26 6.61 1.54
CA ILE A 19 -3.88 6.16 1.73
C ILE A 19 -3.73 4.86 0.95
N VAL A 20 -2.76 4.81 0.05
CA VAL A 20 -2.50 3.62 -0.74
C VAL A 20 -1.07 3.17 -0.50
N SER A 21 -0.86 1.88 -0.45
CA SER A 21 0.46 1.33 -0.19
C SER A 21 0.69 0.06 -0.99
N CYS A 22 1.94 -0.16 -1.36
CA CYS A 22 2.37 -1.38 -2.02
C CYS A 22 3.21 -2.18 -1.02
N PRO A 23 2.67 -3.28 -0.47
CA PRO A 23 3.39 -4.02 0.59
C PRO A 23 4.63 -4.77 0.11
N VAL A 24 4.84 -4.83 -1.19
CA VAL A 24 6.02 -5.48 -1.76
C VAL A 24 7.30 -4.72 -1.41
N PHE A 25 7.22 -3.39 -1.35
CA PHE A 25 8.38 -2.54 -1.05
C PHE A 25 8.24 -1.89 0.32
N LYS A 26 9.36 -1.63 0.97
CA LYS A 26 9.37 -0.92 2.24
C LYS A 26 9.10 0.56 2.01
N GLY A 27 8.19 1.13 2.82
CA GLY A 27 7.90 2.55 2.77
C GLY A 27 7.23 3.04 1.48
N CYS A 28 6.63 2.14 0.73
CA CYS A 28 6.00 2.48 -0.54
C CYS A 28 4.54 2.81 -0.33
N HIS A 29 4.24 4.09 -0.17
CA HIS A 29 2.87 4.56 0.06
C HIS A 29 2.68 5.96 -0.52
N ALA A 30 1.42 6.32 -0.72
CA ALA A 30 1.03 7.64 -1.23
C ALA A 30 -0.34 8.01 -0.72
N PHE A 31 -0.74 9.25 -0.94
CA PHE A 31 -2.00 9.80 -0.44
C PHE A 31 -2.71 10.55 -1.57
N GLY A 32 -4.01 10.70 -1.42
CA GLY A 32 -4.78 11.54 -2.32
C GLY A 32 -6.16 11.83 -1.77
N SER A 33 -6.81 12.86 -2.29
CA SER A 33 -8.18 13.18 -1.91
C SER A 33 -9.19 12.28 -2.62
N THR A 34 -8.76 11.57 -3.65
CA THR A 34 -9.52 10.50 -4.30
C THR A 34 -8.63 9.27 -4.46
N ILE A 35 -9.26 8.12 -4.68
CA ILE A 35 -8.51 6.88 -4.91
C ILE A 35 -7.63 7.02 -6.16
N ASP A 36 -8.16 7.60 -7.22
CA ASP A 36 -7.41 7.76 -8.47
C ASP A 36 -6.18 8.65 -8.30
N GLU A 37 -6.31 9.75 -7.55
CA GLU A 37 -5.17 10.62 -7.25
C GLU A 37 -4.10 9.88 -6.45
N ALA A 38 -4.54 9.14 -5.44
CA ALA A 38 -3.62 8.37 -4.59
C ALA A 38 -2.87 7.31 -5.42
N LEU A 39 -3.59 6.62 -6.29
CA LEU A 39 -2.99 5.59 -7.15
C LEU A 39 -2.02 6.17 -8.17
N ASP A 40 -2.33 7.33 -8.74
CA ASP A 40 -1.40 8.00 -9.67
C ASP A 40 -0.11 8.39 -8.96
N SER A 41 -0.22 8.90 -7.75
CA SER A 41 0.95 9.23 -6.93
C SER A 41 1.74 7.98 -6.56
N LEU A 42 1.05 6.90 -6.23
CA LEU A 42 1.70 5.64 -5.86
C LEU A 42 2.50 5.05 -7.02
N ARG A 43 2.01 5.21 -8.24
CA ARG A 43 2.72 4.71 -9.42
C ARG A 43 4.13 5.29 -9.49
N GLU A 44 4.27 6.59 -9.27
CA GLU A 44 5.57 7.25 -9.25
C GLU A 44 6.45 6.75 -8.11
N VAL A 45 5.85 6.52 -6.94
CA VAL A 45 6.58 6.00 -5.78
C VAL A 45 7.06 4.58 -6.05
N ILE A 46 6.23 3.73 -6.66
CA ILE A 46 6.62 2.36 -7.02
C ILE A 46 7.82 2.39 -7.99
N GLU A 47 7.78 3.27 -8.99
CA GLU A 47 8.89 3.41 -9.93
C GLU A 47 10.19 3.74 -9.22
N MET A 48 10.15 4.66 -8.24
CA MET A 48 11.32 4.99 -7.43
C MET A 48 11.76 3.82 -6.56
N CYS A 49 10.81 3.09 -5.98
CA CYS A 49 11.13 1.93 -5.14
C CYS A 49 11.82 0.82 -5.95
N ILE A 50 11.40 0.62 -7.19
CA ILE A 50 12.02 -0.37 -8.07
C ILE A 50 13.49 0.01 -8.31
N GLU A 51 13.78 1.28 -8.53
CA GLU A 51 15.15 1.74 -8.73
C GLU A 51 16.02 1.60 -7.49
N GLU A 52 15.46 1.89 -6.31
CA GLU A 52 16.21 1.89 -5.06
C GLU A 52 16.36 0.52 -4.41
N GLN A 53 15.31 -0.30 -4.47
CA GLN A 53 15.24 -1.53 -3.69
C GLN A 53 15.49 -2.81 -4.48
N SER A 54 15.55 -2.73 -5.80
CA SER A 54 15.68 -3.91 -6.65
C SER A 54 14.49 -4.87 -6.50
N LEU A 55 14.11 -5.54 -7.57
CA LEU A 55 13.03 -6.52 -7.53
C LEU A 55 13.46 -7.86 -6.94
N GLU A 56 14.74 -8.03 -6.62
CA GLU A 56 15.26 -9.29 -6.08
C GLU A 56 15.12 -9.40 -4.56
N ASN A 57 15.06 -8.26 -3.88
CA ASN A 57 15.04 -8.22 -2.41
C ASN A 57 13.79 -7.56 -1.86
N VAL A 58 12.65 -7.87 -2.47
CA VAL A 58 11.37 -7.31 -2.06
C VAL A 58 10.58 -8.34 -1.26
N ASN A 59 9.60 -7.85 -0.51
CA ASN A 59 8.71 -8.73 0.23
C ASN A 59 7.80 -9.49 -0.74
N GLN A 60 7.49 -10.70 -0.39
CA GLN A 60 6.50 -11.47 -1.12
C GLN A 60 5.13 -11.22 -0.49
N PHE A 61 4.20 -10.70 -1.28
CA PHE A 61 2.84 -10.51 -0.82
C PHE A 61 2.10 -11.82 -0.85
N ILE A 62 1.55 -12.25 0.28
CA ILE A 62 0.81 -13.52 0.38
C ILE A 62 -0.70 -13.29 0.35
N GLY A 63 -1.16 -12.27 1.04
CA GLY A 63 -2.61 -12.01 1.07
C GLY A 63 -3.02 -11.18 2.25
N VAL A 64 -4.32 -11.07 2.42
CA VAL A 64 -4.94 -10.33 3.51
C VAL A 64 -5.72 -11.31 4.38
N ARG A 65 -5.58 -11.19 5.69
CA ARG A 65 -6.32 -11.98 6.66
C ARG A 65 -7.01 -11.06 7.64
N GLU A 66 -8.14 -11.50 8.15
CA GLU A 66 -8.81 -10.80 9.23
C GLU A 66 -8.53 -11.55 10.52
N MET A 67 -8.41 -10.82 11.62
CA MET A 67 -8.21 -11.40 12.93
C MET A 67 -9.31 -10.92 13.86
N GLU A 68 -9.93 -11.85 14.56
CA GLU A 68 -10.93 -11.51 15.56
C GLU A 68 -10.22 -11.25 16.90
N VAL A 69 -10.46 -10.08 17.46
CA VAL A 69 -9.87 -9.70 18.75
C VAL A 69 -10.98 -9.17 19.63
N THR A 70 -11.09 -9.74 20.83
CA THR A 70 -12.06 -9.29 21.83
C THR A 70 -11.35 -8.32 22.78
N ILE A 71 -11.85 -7.10 22.85
CA ILE A 71 -11.30 -6.08 23.72
C ILE A 71 -12.23 -5.90 24.91
N PRO A 72 -11.75 -6.08 26.14
CA PRO A 72 -12.60 -5.82 27.30
C PRO A 72 -12.88 -4.33 27.40
N ILE A 73 -14.14 -3.98 27.33
CA ILE A 73 -14.60 -2.60 27.46
C ILE A 73 -15.25 -2.47 28.82
N SER A 74 -14.67 -1.65 29.70
CA SER A 74 -15.34 -1.32 30.94
C SER A 74 -16.29 -0.16 30.67
N ALA A 75 -17.55 -0.43 30.84
CA ALA A 75 -18.62 0.56 30.63
C ALA A 75 -18.62 1.62 31.71
#